data_d3104cd50fc1669409d029c33ef0e77e
#
_entry.id   d3104cd50fc1669409d029c33ef0e77e
#
_cell.length_a   1.000
_cell.length_b   1.000
_cell.length_c   1.000
_cell.angle_alpha   90.00
_cell.angle_beta   90.00
_cell.angle_gamma   90.00
#
_symmetry.space_group_name_H-M   'P 1'
#
loop_
_entity.id
_entity.type
_entity.pdbx_description
1 polymer ?
#
loop_
_entity_poly.entity_id
_entity_poly.type
_entity_poly.pdbx_seq_one_letter_code
_entity_poly.pdbx_strand_id
1 'polypeptide(L)'
;QTFSQVGWHDIMMAVPFNPKKCDLINEFSSQIKLHLITDSQDSVQTLASYCVSQLTIWVEIDTGDHRTGIPWEDISTITKIIEFIDKTPQFNCGGIMTHAGHSYHARNVEEISNIYCDSVNKVMNVQGQLLSKGYKVAISIGDTPSCATQKVFPGVDEIRPGNFVFFDIMQTKIGSCTTEEIALAVSCPVISKNRSRSEWIIHGGAVHLSKDYVTINGVPCFGKVALLQDKDWGSPLPRTVITKLSQEHGVVQCDLEFFDQVKIGDNIAVLPIHA
;
A
#
# COMPACT_ATOMS: atom_id res chain seq x y z
N GLN A 1 -10.07 -13.98 4.72
CA GLN A 1 -11.35 -14.67 4.57
C GLN A 1 -11.96 -14.49 3.19
N THR A 2 -12.17 -13.26 2.71
CA THR A 2 -12.77 -12.99 1.39
C THR A 2 -12.01 -13.68 0.25
N PHE A 3 -10.67 -13.58 0.21
CA PHE A 3 -9.87 -14.19 -0.85
C PHE A 3 -9.92 -15.71 -0.83
N SER A 4 -9.94 -16.37 0.35
CA SER A 4 -10.06 -17.83 0.42
C SER A 4 -11.42 -18.32 -0.06
N GLN A 5 -12.48 -17.55 0.17
CA GLN A 5 -13.84 -17.88 -0.29
C GLN A 5 -14.01 -17.84 -1.81
N VAL A 6 -13.16 -17.08 -2.52
CA VAL A 6 -13.14 -17.00 -4.00
C VAL A 6 -12.05 -17.88 -4.63
N GLY A 7 -11.46 -18.80 -3.86
CA GLY A 7 -10.58 -19.86 -4.38
C GLY A 7 -9.06 -19.57 -4.29
N TRP A 8 -8.64 -18.53 -3.59
CA TRP A 8 -7.21 -18.33 -3.30
C TRP A 8 -6.78 -19.18 -2.11
N HIS A 9 -5.79 -20.06 -2.32
CA HIS A 9 -5.32 -21.01 -1.30
C HIS A 9 -3.87 -20.81 -0.84
N ASP A 10 -3.15 -19.87 -1.44
CA ASP A 10 -1.80 -19.45 -1.03
C ASP A 10 -1.86 -17.95 -0.78
N ILE A 11 -1.87 -17.55 0.51
CA ILE A 11 -2.17 -16.18 0.92
C ILE A 11 -1.13 -15.69 1.92
N MET A 12 -0.50 -14.55 1.61
CA MET A 12 0.35 -13.81 2.54
C MET A 12 -0.46 -12.71 3.22
N MET A 13 -0.45 -12.70 4.55
CA MET A 13 -0.90 -11.56 5.34
C MET A 13 0.26 -10.56 5.45
N ALA A 14 0.24 -9.55 4.58
CA ALA A 14 1.35 -8.60 4.39
C ALA A 14 1.42 -7.48 5.44
N VAL A 15 1.15 -7.83 6.69
CA VAL A 15 1.36 -6.98 7.89
C VAL A 15 1.86 -7.86 9.02
N PRO A 16 2.66 -7.36 9.97
CA PRO A 16 3.05 -8.13 11.16
C PRO A 16 1.83 -8.71 11.86
N PHE A 17 1.83 -10.00 12.11
CA PHE A 17 0.69 -10.68 12.69
C PHE A 17 0.50 -10.33 14.16
N ASN A 18 -0.75 -10.34 14.62
CA ASN A 18 -1.06 -10.17 16.03
C ASN A 18 -1.02 -11.53 16.76
N PRO A 19 -0.07 -11.76 17.69
CA PRO A 19 0.07 -13.04 18.38
C PRO A 19 -1.12 -13.41 19.27
N LYS A 20 -2.02 -12.46 19.58
CA LYS A 20 -3.28 -12.74 20.30
C LYS A 20 -4.40 -13.27 19.40
N LYS A 21 -4.13 -13.46 18.10
CA LYS A 21 -5.09 -13.98 17.11
C LYS A 21 -4.75 -15.41 16.67
N CYS A 22 -4.05 -16.18 17.50
CA CYS A 22 -3.61 -17.55 17.17
C CYS A 22 -4.76 -18.48 16.81
N ASP A 23 -5.94 -18.34 17.42
CA ASP A 23 -7.11 -19.16 17.08
C ASP A 23 -7.54 -18.95 15.62
N LEU A 24 -7.60 -17.68 15.17
CA LEU A 24 -7.91 -17.36 13.77
C LEU A 24 -6.81 -17.84 12.82
N ILE A 25 -5.55 -17.73 13.23
CA ILE A 25 -4.41 -18.22 12.43
C ILE A 25 -4.54 -19.74 12.25
N ASN A 26 -4.83 -20.49 13.30
CA ASN A 26 -5.05 -21.94 13.23
C ASN A 26 -6.26 -22.31 12.35
N GLU A 27 -7.37 -21.58 12.47
CA GLU A 27 -8.55 -21.77 11.63
C GLU A 27 -8.21 -21.60 10.15
N PHE A 28 -7.56 -20.50 9.78
CA PHE A 28 -7.22 -20.22 8.37
C PHE A 28 -6.15 -21.15 7.84
N SER A 29 -5.10 -21.44 8.59
CA SER A 29 -4.00 -22.29 8.16
C SER A 29 -4.40 -23.76 7.96
N SER A 30 -5.53 -24.18 8.52
CA SER A 30 -6.12 -25.51 8.23
C SER A 30 -6.79 -25.59 6.84
N GLN A 31 -7.08 -24.44 6.23
CA GLN A 31 -7.84 -24.35 4.96
C GLN A 31 -6.98 -23.86 3.79
N ILE A 32 -5.95 -23.09 4.08
CA ILE A 32 -5.09 -22.46 3.09
C ILE A 32 -3.62 -22.52 3.50
N LYS A 33 -2.73 -22.39 2.53
CA LYS A 33 -1.31 -22.13 2.79
C LYS A 33 -1.19 -20.68 3.22
N LEU A 34 -1.00 -20.47 4.52
CA LEU A 34 -0.94 -19.13 5.12
C LEU A 34 0.51 -18.70 5.34
N HIS A 35 0.84 -17.52 4.82
CA HIS A 35 2.10 -16.85 5.06
C HIS A 35 1.87 -15.68 6.03
N LEU A 36 2.70 -15.60 7.07
CA LEU A 36 2.69 -14.54 8.07
C LEU A 36 3.99 -13.76 8.05
N ILE A 37 3.90 -12.51 8.47
CA ILE A 37 5.05 -11.61 8.56
C ILE A 37 5.32 -11.28 10.02
N THR A 38 6.58 -11.22 10.40
CA THR A 38 7.01 -10.82 11.74
C THR A 38 8.26 -9.95 11.70
N ASP A 39 8.37 -9.08 12.67
CA ASP A 39 9.57 -8.30 13.05
C ASP A 39 9.96 -8.53 14.52
N SER A 40 9.32 -9.51 15.19
CA SER A 40 9.44 -9.73 16.63
C SER A 40 9.68 -11.19 16.97
N GLN A 41 10.75 -11.46 17.73
CA GLN A 41 11.05 -12.78 18.26
C GLN A 41 9.95 -13.26 19.23
N ASP A 42 9.48 -12.38 20.10
CA ASP A 42 8.43 -12.71 21.08
C ASP A 42 7.12 -13.13 20.39
N SER A 43 6.79 -12.46 19.28
CA SER A 43 5.59 -12.79 18.49
C SER A 43 5.68 -14.20 17.91
N VAL A 44 6.84 -14.57 17.34
CA VAL A 44 7.04 -15.91 16.75
C VAL A 44 7.08 -17.00 17.85
N GLN A 45 7.69 -16.73 18.99
CA GLN A 45 7.70 -17.64 20.13
C GLN A 45 6.30 -17.87 20.68
N THR A 46 5.51 -16.80 20.80
CA THR A 46 4.11 -16.90 21.21
C THR A 46 3.31 -17.72 20.20
N LEU A 47 3.47 -17.46 18.89
CA LEU A 47 2.80 -18.23 17.86
C LEU A 47 3.17 -19.72 17.92
N ALA A 48 4.43 -20.05 18.13
CA ALA A 48 4.91 -21.43 18.25
C ALA A 48 4.26 -22.20 19.40
N SER A 49 3.90 -21.49 20.48
CA SER A 49 3.26 -22.11 21.65
C SER A 49 1.79 -22.45 21.44
N TYR A 50 1.13 -21.85 20.46
CA TYR A 50 -0.32 -21.99 20.22
C TYR A 50 -0.66 -22.54 18.83
N CYS A 51 0.27 -22.45 17.88
CA CYS A 51 0.03 -22.90 16.51
C CYS A 51 0.19 -24.41 16.39
N VAL A 52 -0.81 -25.06 15.77
CA VAL A 52 -0.82 -26.50 15.52
C VAL A 52 -0.70 -26.87 14.04
N SER A 53 -0.79 -25.88 13.14
CA SER A 53 -0.74 -26.05 11.69
C SER A 53 0.60 -25.61 11.11
N GLN A 54 0.89 -26.08 9.91
CA GLN A 54 2.07 -25.61 9.16
C GLN A 54 1.86 -24.16 8.70
N LEU A 55 2.85 -23.31 8.97
CA LEU A 55 2.86 -21.90 8.58
C LEU A 55 4.16 -21.55 7.85
N THR A 56 4.07 -20.61 6.92
CA THR A 56 5.27 -19.98 6.34
C THR A 56 5.45 -18.61 6.97
N ILE A 57 6.61 -18.36 7.56
CA ILE A 57 6.94 -17.12 8.26
C ILE A 57 7.97 -16.34 7.46
N TRP A 58 7.71 -15.05 7.25
CA TRP A 58 8.60 -14.08 6.63
C TRP A 58 9.10 -13.09 7.67
N VAL A 59 10.37 -12.71 7.61
CA VAL A 59 10.93 -11.68 8.50
C VAL A 59 10.94 -10.34 7.79
N GLU A 60 10.27 -9.36 8.36
CA GLU A 60 10.21 -8.00 7.81
C GLU A 60 11.46 -7.20 8.18
N ILE A 61 12.06 -6.59 7.17
CA ILE A 61 13.28 -5.76 7.27
C ILE A 61 12.90 -4.32 6.97
N ASP A 62 13.23 -3.42 7.89
CA ASP A 62 13.13 -1.99 7.65
C ASP A 62 14.34 -1.51 6.85
N THR A 63 14.08 -1.00 5.66
CA THR A 63 15.08 -0.43 4.75
C THR A 63 15.06 1.09 4.69
N GLY A 64 14.17 1.75 5.49
CA GLY A 64 14.09 3.20 5.58
C GLY A 64 12.68 3.80 5.66
N ASP A 65 11.63 2.97 5.69
CA ASP A 65 10.25 3.42 5.87
C ASP A 65 9.93 3.76 7.34
N HIS A 66 10.62 3.09 8.29
CA HIS A 66 10.50 3.30 9.73
C HIS A 66 9.07 3.10 10.28
N ARG A 67 8.27 2.25 9.62
CA ARG A 67 6.92 1.90 10.05
C ARG A 67 6.89 0.61 10.88
N THR A 68 7.39 -0.47 10.30
CA THR A 68 7.55 -1.81 10.89
C THR A 68 8.82 -2.45 10.33
N GLY A 69 9.21 -3.59 10.87
CA GLY A 69 10.40 -4.30 10.42
C GLY A 69 11.61 -4.08 11.31
N ILE A 70 12.54 -5.03 11.24
CA ILE A 70 13.81 -4.97 11.97
C ILE A 70 14.78 -4.12 11.13
N PRO A 71 15.50 -3.14 11.74
CA PRO A 71 16.53 -2.40 11.02
C PRO A 71 17.50 -3.36 10.32
N TRP A 72 17.77 -3.11 9.04
CA TRP A 72 18.60 -4.02 8.21
C TRP A 72 20.01 -4.24 8.76
N GLU A 73 20.52 -3.32 9.59
CA GLU A 73 21.80 -3.43 10.28
C GLU A 73 21.77 -4.42 11.45
N ASP A 74 20.59 -4.68 12.04
CA ASP A 74 20.46 -5.59 13.18
C ASP A 74 20.39 -7.06 12.74
N ILE A 75 21.48 -7.50 12.10
CA ILE A 75 21.62 -8.88 11.63
C ILE A 75 21.57 -9.90 12.78
N SER A 76 21.85 -9.47 13.99
CA SER A 76 21.82 -10.34 15.18
C SER A 76 20.37 -10.76 15.48
N THR A 77 19.47 -9.80 15.56
CA THR A 77 18.03 -10.06 15.80
C THR A 77 17.41 -10.83 14.65
N ILE A 78 17.71 -10.42 13.40
CA ILE A 78 17.22 -11.11 12.19
C ILE A 78 17.64 -12.58 12.21
N THR A 79 18.93 -12.85 12.49
CA THR A 79 19.47 -14.23 12.54
C THR A 79 18.78 -15.06 13.62
N LYS A 80 18.56 -14.52 14.82
CA LYS A 80 17.89 -15.23 15.92
C LYS A 80 16.45 -15.63 15.56
N ILE A 81 15.73 -14.76 14.87
CA ILE A 81 14.35 -15.07 14.44
C ILE A 81 14.35 -16.15 13.36
N ILE A 82 15.22 -16.04 12.35
CA ILE A 82 15.37 -17.06 11.31
C ILE A 82 15.76 -18.42 11.92
N GLU A 83 16.72 -18.44 12.82
CA GLU A 83 17.15 -19.65 13.53
C GLU A 83 16.00 -20.27 14.35
N PHE A 84 15.19 -19.46 15.01
CA PHE A 84 14.04 -19.94 15.77
C PHE A 84 12.98 -20.54 14.84
N ILE A 85 12.69 -19.89 13.70
CA ILE A 85 11.76 -20.40 12.69
C ILE A 85 12.25 -21.74 12.15
N ASP A 86 13.52 -21.85 11.79
CA ASP A 86 14.13 -23.05 11.22
C ASP A 86 14.10 -24.25 12.18
N LYS A 87 14.22 -23.98 13.48
CA LYS A 87 14.16 -25.01 14.55
C LYS A 87 12.74 -25.39 14.97
N THR A 88 11.72 -24.68 14.51
CA THR A 88 10.32 -24.89 14.91
C THR A 88 9.62 -25.77 13.89
N PRO A 89 9.24 -27.05 14.22
CA PRO A 89 8.79 -28.03 13.24
C PRO A 89 7.54 -27.62 12.45
N GLN A 90 6.66 -26.79 13.02
CA GLN A 90 5.46 -26.30 12.37
C GLN A 90 5.70 -25.05 11.51
N PHE A 91 6.92 -24.52 11.46
CA PHE A 91 7.22 -23.33 10.68
C PHE A 91 8.13 -23.64 9.49
N ASN A 92 7.85 -22.99 8.38
CA ASN A 92 8.72 -22.90 7.22
C ASN A 92 9.23 -21.47 7.10
N CYS A 93 10.53 -21.28 6.91
CA CYS A 93 11.07 -19.97 6.61
C CYS A 93 10.76 -19.61 5.17
N GLY A 94 9.90 -18.60 4.94
CA GLY A 94 9.62 -18.06 3.61
C GLY A 94 10.78 -17.23 3.08
N GLY A 95 11.39 -16.44 3.95
CA GLY A 95 12.48 -15.55 3.59
C GLY A 95 12.44 -14.23 4.38
N ILE A 96 13.08 -13.23 3.82
CA ILE A 96 13.07 -11.86 4.29
C ILE A 96 12.25 -10.99 3.33
N MET A 97 11.58 -9.98 3.87
CA MET A 97 10.80 -9.07 3.05
C MET A 97 10.98 -7.63 3.49
N THR A 98 10.71 -6.71 2.58
CA THR A 98 10.65 -5.28 2.91
C THR A 98 9.50 -4.60 2.20
N HIS A 99 9.02 -3.50 2.78
CA HIS A 99 8.11 -2.54 2.16
C HIS A 99 8.77 -1.16 2.18
N ALA A 100 9.18 -0.68 1.01
CA ALA A 100 9.81 0.62 0.88
C ALA A 100 8.77 1.75 0.79
N GLY A 101 7.92 1.93 1.82
CA GLY A 101 6.82 2.89 1.83
C GLY A 101 7.25 4.34 1.63
N HIS A 102 8.48 4.68 1.98
CA HIS A 102 9.05 5.99 1.72
C HIS A 102 9.17 6.34 0.21
N SER A 103 9.04 5.36 -0.71
CA SER A 103 8.95 5.61 -2.16
C SER A 103 7.73 6.43 -2.57
N TYR A 104 6.64 6.38 -1.77
CA TYR A 104 5.45 7.22 -1.98
C TYR A 104 5.69 8.72 -1.76
N HIS A 105 6.78 9.08 -1.10
CA HIS A 105 7.22 10.47 -0.91
C HIS A 105 8.23 10.95 -1.95
N ALA A 106 8.59 10.11 -2.91
CA ALA A 106 9.47 10.48 -4.02
C ALA A 106 8.84 11.61 -4.87
N ARG A 107 9.67 12.40 -5.49
CA ARG A 107 9.26 13.54 -6.33
C ARG A 107 9.17 13.18 -7.82
N ASN A 108 9.83 12.10 -8.22
CA ASN A 108 9.94 11.64 -9.59
C ASN A 108 10.43 10.18 -9.65
N VAL A 109 10.43 9.61 -10.86
CA VAL A 109 10.85 8.22 -11.13
C VAL A 109 12.32 7.96 -10.77
N GLU A 110 13.19 8.96 -10.90
CA GLU A 110 14.61 8.81 -10.52
C GLU A 110 14.77 8.59 -9.02
N GLU A 111 14.06 9.37 -8.19
CA GLU A 111 14.05 9.16 -6.74
C GLU A 111 13.45 7.81 -6.36
N ILE A 112 12.37 7.38 -7.02
CA ILE A 112 11.81 6.02 -6.83
C ILE A 112 12.89 4.98 -7.12
N SER A 113 13.60 5.11 -8.23
CA SER A 113 14.67 4.18 -8.61
C SER A 113 15.81 4.15 -7.59
N ASN A 114 16.20 5.30 -7.05
CA ASN A 114 17.23 5.38 -6.02
C ASN A 114 16.79 4.68 -4.72
N ILE A 115 15.56 4.90 -4.29
CA ILE A 115 14.97 4.24 -3.11
C ILE A 115 14.90 2.72 -3.33
N TYR A 116 14.46 2.29 -4.50
CA TYR A 116 14.44 0.87 -4.87
C TYR A 116 15.83 0.24 -4.77
N CYS A 117 16.82 0.84 -5.44
CA CYS A 117 18.20 0.32 -5.44
C CYS A 117 18.78 0.25 -4.03
N ASP A 118 18.60 1.28 -3.21
CA ASP A 118 19.05 1.30 -1.83
C ASP A 118 18.39 0.20 -1.00
N SER A 119 17.07 0.07 -1.08
CA SER A 119 16.31 -0.94 -0.34
C SER A 119 16.67 -2.37 -0.76
N VAL A 120 16.83 -2.64 -2.06
CA VAL A 120 17.25 -3.95 -2.56
C VAL A 120 18.66 -4.28 -2.13
N ASN A 121 19.60 -3.33 -2.20
CA ASN A 121 20.98 -3.55 -1.74
C ASN A 121 21.04 -3.90 -0.25
N LYS A 122 20.23 -3.26 0.60
CA LYS A 122 20.14 -3.55 2.03
C LYS A 122 19.63 -4.97 2.28
N VAL A 123 18.52 -5.38 1.65
CA VAL A 123 18.02 -6.75 1.86
C VAL A 123 18.93 -7.82 1.26
N MET A 124 19.59 -7.56 0.12
CA MET A 124 20.62 -8.46 -0.43
C MET A 124 21.85 -8.60 0.48
N ASN A 125 22.24 -7.51 1.15
CA ASN A 125 23.31 -7.56 2.16
C ASN A 125 22.88 -8.47 3.34
N VAL A 126 21.66 -8.31 3.85
CA VAL A 126 21.11 -9.18 4.90
C VAL A 126 21.09 -10.64 4.43
N GLN A 127 20.60 -10.91 3.22
CA GLN A 127 20.57 -12.27 2.64
C GLN A 127 21.98 -12.87 2.57
N GLY A 128 22.99 -12.11 2.12
CA GLY A 128 24.38 -12.56 2.05
C GLY A 128 24.95 -12.92 3.42
N GLN A 129 24.65 -12.13 4.45
CA GLN A 129 25.07 -12.41 5.82
C GLN A 129 24.36 -13.64 6.40
N LEU A 130 23.06 -13.85 6.11
CA LEU A 130 22.33 -15.06 6.51
C LEU A 130 22.88 -16.29 5.80
N LEU A 131 23.20 -16.19 4.51
CA LEU A 131 23.77 -17.27 3.72
C LEU A 131 25.13 -17.70 4.28
N SER A 132 25.98 -16.76 4.71
CA SER A 132 27.28 -17.06 5.35
C SER A 132 27.16 -17.84 6.66
N LYS A 133 25.96 -17.78 7.29
CA LYS A 133 25.60 -18.54 8.49
C LYS A 133 24.85 -19.85 8.19
N GLY A 134 24.65 -20.18 6.90
CA GLY A 134 23.99 -21.41 6.46
C GLY A 134 22.49 -21.27 6.17
N TYR A 135 21.92 -20.06 6.32
CA TYR A 135 20.48 -19.82 6.06
C TYR A 135 20.27 -19.30 4.63
N LYS A 136 19.62 -20.11 3.80
CA LYS A 136 19.21 -19.70 2.46
C LYS A 136 17.76 -19.15 2.54
N VAL A 137 17.58 -17.86 2.26
CA VAL A 137 16.31 -17.17 2.36
C VAL A 137 15.94 -16.49 1.04
N ALA A 138 14.66 -16.46 0.70
CA ALA A 138 14.14 -15.69 -0.43
C ALA A 138 14.04 -14.21 -0.07
N ILE A 139 14.02 -13.34 -1.09
CA ILE A 139 13.79 -11.90 -0.96
C ILE A 139 12.45 -11.55 -1.58
N SER A 140 11.56 -10.93 -0.78
CA SER A 140 10.29 -10.38 -1.23
C SER A 140 10.27 -8.87 -1.00
N ILE A 141 9.92 -8.11 -2.04
CA ILE A 141 9.79 -6.64 -1.94
C ILE A 141 8.39 -6.19 -2.28
N GLY A 142 7.96 -5.05 -1.74
CA GLY A 142 6.64 -4.52 -2.03
C GLY A 142 6.57 -3.03 -1.75
N ASP A 143 6.20 -2.31 -2.71
CA ASP A 143 5.64 -0.97 -2.79
C ASP A 143 5.27 -0.73 -4.25
N THR A 144 4.17 -0.03 -4.48
CA THR A 144 3.69 0.17 -5.84
C THR A 144 4.61 1.08 -6.66
N PRO A 145 5.15 2.19 -6.12
CA PRO A 145 6.05 3.04 -6.92
C PRO A 145 7.23 2.29 -7.51
N SER A 146 7.98 1.54 -6.70
CA SER A 146 9.13 0.77 -7.20
C SER A 146 8.70 -0.31 -8.18
N CYS A 147 7.68 -1.10 -7.84
CA CYS A 147 7.24 -2.21 -8.69
C CYS A 147 6.63 -1.74 -10.02
N ALA A 148 6.01 -0.56 -10.07
CA ALA A 148 5.43 -0.01 -11.29
C ALA A 148 6.49 0.64 -12.23
N THR A 149 7.59 1.14 -11.68
CA THR A 149 8.59 1.87 -12.47
C THR A 149 9.79 1.03 -12.89
N GLN A 150 10.12 -0.04 -12.15
CA GLN A 150 11.20 -0.95 -12.49
C GLN A 150 10.76 -1.97 -13.55
N LYS A 151 11.65 -2.26 -14.52
CA LYS A 151 11.40 -3.25 -15.57
C LYS A 151 11.94 -4.65 -15.24
N VAL A 152 12.89 -4.73 -14.32
CA VAL A 152 13.55 -5.97 -13.90
C VAL A 152 13.88 -5.90 -12.42
N PHE A 153 13.90 -7.03 -11.76
CA PHE A 153 14.10 -7.16 -10.31
C PHE A 153 15.23 -8.15 -9.99
N PRO A 154 16.49 -7.83 -10.33
CA PRO A 154 17.61 -8.73 -10.10
C PRO A 154 17.77 -9.06 -8.61
N GLY A 155 17.91 -10.36 -8.28
CA GLY A 155 18.10 -10.82 -6.91
C GLY A 155 16.85 -10.77 -6.03
N VAL A 156 15.69 -10.50 -6.59
CA VAL A 156 14.39 -10.51 -5.92
C VAL A 156 13.60 -11.71 -6.39
N ASP A 157 13.05 -12.48 -5.46
CA ASP A 157 12.28 -13.69 -5.75
C ASP A 157 10.77 -13.40 -5.87
N GLU A 158 10.27 -12.37 -5.20
CA GLU A 158 8.83 -12.00 -5.17
C GLU A 158 8.65 -10.49 -5.10
N ILE A 159 7.64 -9.97 -5.81
CA ILE A 159 7.18 -8.58 -5.71
C ILE A 159 5.72 -8.53 -5.24
N ARG A 160 5.38 -7.50 -4.44
CA ARG A 160 4.05 -7.35 -3.81
C ARG A 160 3.47 -5.95 -3.98
N PRO A 161 3.30 -5.45 -5.24
CA PRO A 161 2.63 -4.17 -5.44
C PRO A 161 1.15 -4.31 -5.10
N GLY A 162 0.63 -3.45 -4.23
CA GLY A 162 -0.79 -3.47 -3.82
C GLY A 162 -1.63 -2.50 -4.64
N ASN A 163 -1.31 -1.23 -4.59
CA ASN A 163 -2.08 -0.14 -5.18
C ASN A 163 -2.08 -0.13 -6.72
N PHE A 164 -1.18 -0.86 -7.40
CA PHE A 164 -1.11 -0.91 -8.86
C PHE A 164 -2.41 -1.38 -9.53
N VAL A 165 -3.27 -2.10 -8.80
CA VAL A 165 -4.58 -2.56 -9.29
C VAL A 165 -5.52 -1.39 -9.56
N PHE A 166 -5.38 -0.30 -8.81
CA PHE A 166 -6.24 0.88 -8.89
C PHE A 166 -5.49 2.10 -9.37
N PHE A 167 -4.25 2.29 -8.96
CA PHE A 167 -3.52 3.54 -9.02
C PHE A 167 -4.33 4.72 -8.44
N ASP A 168 -3.70 5.89 -8.34
CA ASP A 168 -4.30 7.07 -7.76
C ASP A 168 -3.55 8.35 -8.16
N ILE A 169 -4.01 9.49 -7.66
CA ILE A 169 -3.39 10.79 -7.97
C ILE A 169 -1.99 10.91 -7.39
N MET A 170 -1.69 10.27 -6.26
CA MET A 170 -0.34 10.25 -5.70
C MET A 170 0.64 9.54 -6.64
N GLN A 171 0.23 8.38 -7.17
CA GLN A 171 1.02 7.62 -8.13
C GLN A 171 1.27 8.40 -9.43
N THR A 172 0.27 9.13 -9.93
CA THR A 172 0.46 9.99 -11.12
C THR A 172 1.45 11.13 -10.83
N LYS A 173 1.39 11.71 -9.63
CA LYS A 173 2.25 12.83 -9.26
C LYS A 173 3.72 12.45 -9.19
N ILE A 174 4.05 11.26 -8.71
CA ILE A 174 5.42 10.75 -8.60
C ILE A 174 5.90 10.06 -9.88
N GLY A 175 5.02 9.88 -10.87
CA GLY A 175 5.34 9.32 -12.18
C GLY A 175 5.28 7.80 -12.25
N SER A 176 4.63 7.14 -11.28
CA SER A 176 4.46 5.66 -11.29
C SER A 176 3.42 5.20 -12.30
N CYS A 177 2.47 6.05 -12.64
CA CYS A 177 1.43 5.79 -13.63
C CYS A 177 0.98 7.08 -14.31
N THR A 178 0.18 6.96 -15.36
CA THR A 178 -0.56 8.05 -16.01
C THR A 178 -1.95 8.22 -15.37
N THR A 179 -2.62 9.31 -15.68
CA THR A 179 -4.00 9.55 -15.18
C THR A 179 -5.00 8.55 -15.77
N GLU A 180 -4.76 8.11 -17.00
CA GLU A 180 -5.59 7.16 -17.74
C GLU A 180 -5.50 5.74 -17.18
N GLU A 181 -4.46 5.44 -16.39
CA GLU A 181 -4.29 4.15 -15.73
C GLU A 181 -4.98 4.08 -14.36
N ILE A 182 -5.56 5.18 -13.87
CA ILE A 182 -6.36 5.15 -12.63
C ILE A 182 -7.67 4.41 -12.90
N ALA A 183 -7.90 3.32 -12.16
CA ALA A 183 -9.05 2.44 -12.33
C ALA A 183 -10.11 2.59 -11.22
N LEU A 184 -9.98 3.57 -10.33
CA LEU A 184 -10.90 3.81 -9.22
C LEU A 184 -11.28 5.28 -9.13
N ALA A 185 -12.59 5.53 -9.01
CA ALA A 185 -13.13 6.83 -8.62
C ALA A 185 -14.30 6.64 -7.63
N VAL A 186 -14.50 7.63 -6.77
CA VAL A 186 -15.63 7.65 -5.84
C VAL A 186 -16.71 8.58 -6.41
N SER A 187 -17.92 8.06 -6.61
CA SER A 187 -19.08 8.86 -7.04
C SER A 187 -19.63 9.64 -5.86
N CYS A 188 -19.60 10.97 -5.94
CA CYS A 188 -20.00 11.85 -4.86
C CYS A 188 -21.08 12.82 -5.34
N PRO A 189 -22.26 12.91 -4.67
CA PRO A 189 -23.29 13.88 -5.01
C PRO A 189 -22.89 15.30 -4.60
N VAL A 190 -23.16 16.28 -5.45
CA VAL A 190 -23.06 17.70 -5.14
C VAL A 190 -24.29 18.13 -4.37
N ILE A 191 -24.11 18.55 -3.13
CA ILE A 191 -25.23 18.91 -2.23
C ILE A 191 -25.42 20.40 -2.06
N SER A 192 -24.41 21.21 -2.38
CA SER A 192 -24.48 22.67 -2.32
C SER A 192 -23.48 23.31 -3.28
N LYS A 193 -23.77 24.54 -3.70
CA LYS A 193 -22.91 25.33 -4.59
C LYS A 193 -22.81 26.76 -4.10
N ASN A 194 -21.62 27.34 -4.15
CA ASN A 194 -21.38 28.76 -3.83
C ASN A 194 -20.60 29.44 -4.95
N ARG A 195 -21.29 30.25 -5.75
CA ARG A 195 -20.68 30.89 -6.92
C ARG A 195 -19.66 31.97 -6.55
N SER A 196 -19.87 32.72 -5.47
CA SER A 196 -18.93 33.79 -5.07
C SER A 196 -17.58 33.25 -4.60
N ARG A 197 -17.53 32.01 -4.14
CA ARG A 197 -16.31 31.29 -3.76
C ARG A 197 -15.84 30.27 -4.78
N SER A 198 -16.60 30.08 -5.88
CA SER A 198 -16.36 29.02 -6.88
C SER A 198 -16.23 27.64 -6.24
N GLU A 199 -17.14 27.31 -5.32
CA GLU A 199 -17.10 26.07 -4.54
C GLU A 199 -18.34 25.21 -4.78
N TRP A 200 -18.11 23.91 -4.87
CA TRP A 200 -19.13 22.87 -4.68
C TRP A 200 -18.88 22.18 -3.34
N ILE A 201 -19.95 21.82 -2.66
CA ILE A 201 -19.91 20.95 -1.49
C ILE A 201 -20.44 19.58 -1.90
N ILE A 202 -19.67 18.55 -1.63
CA ILE A 202 -20.01 17.17 -1.95
C ILE A 202 -20.25 16.35 -0.68
N HIS A 203 -21.11 15.36 -0.75
CA HIS A 203 -21.18 14.29 0.22
C HIS A 203 -20.11 13.25 -0.16
N GLY A 204 -18.92 13.47 0.33
CA GLY A 204 -17.69 12.74 0.05
C GLY A 204 -16.57 13.33 0.92
N GLY A 205 -16.49 12.90 2.17
CA GLY A 205 -15.56 13.40 3.16
C GLY A 205 -14.49 12.37 3.54
N ALA A 206 -13.83 12.61 4.67
CA ALA A 206 -12.70 11.81 5.14
C ALA A 206 -13.06 10.35 5.48
N VAL A 207 -14.35 10.03 5.68
CA VAL A 207 -14.82 8.63 5.88
C VAL A 207 -14.97 7.87 4.57
N HIS A 208 -15.00 8.56 3.43
CA HIS A 208 -15.14 7.98 2.10
C HIS A 208 -13.84 8.07 1.29
N LEU A 209 -12.98 9.03 1.61
CA LEU A 209 -11.73 9.33 0.92
C LEU A 209 -10.57 9.28 1.91
N SER A 210 -9.35 9.05 1.43
CA SER A 210 -8.15 9.17 2.25
C SER A 210 -7.99 10.61 2.77
N LYS A 211 -7.41 10.75 3.96
CA LYS A 211 -6.93 12.05 4.47
C LYS A 211 -5.59 12.47 3.88
N ASP A 212 -4.97 11.60 3.10
CA ASP A 212 -3.75 11.93 2.38
C ASP A 212 -4.02 13.04 1.36
N TYR A 213 -3.05 13.87 1.15
CA TYR A 213 -3.14 14.95 0.19
C TYR A 213 -1.81 15.15 -0.55
N VAL A 214 -1.93 15.73 -1.72
CA VAL A 214 -0.77 16.26 -2.45
C VAL A 214 -0.92 17.77 -2.58
N THR A 215 0.20 18.49 -2.68
CA THR A 215 0.15 19.92 -2.95
C THR A 215 0.22 20.17 -4.45
N ILE A 216 -0.77 20.87 -4.99
CA ILE A 216 -0.83 21.30 -6.39
C ILE A 216 -0.87 22.82 -6.40
N ASN A 217 0.12 23.46 -7.01
CA ASN A 217 0.23 24.93 -7.07
C ASN A 217 0.09 25.62 -5.70
N GLY A 218 0.67 25.03 -4.66
CA GLY A 218 0.62 25.54 -3.29
C GLY A 218 -0.68 25.29 -2.53
N VAL A 219 -1.65 24.59 -3.12
CA VAL A 219 -2.94 24.29 -2.51
C VAL A 219 -3.01 22.80 -2.18
N PRO A 220 -3.50 22.41 -0.98
CA PRO A 220 -3.78 21.00 -0.67
C PRO A 220 -4.84 20.46 -1.63
N CYS A 221 -4.59 19.26 -2.15
CA CYS A 221 -5.53 18.51 -2.99
C CYS A 221 -5.77 17.15 -2.35
N PHE A 222 -7.02 16.88 -1.98
CA PHE A 222 -7.50 15.62 -1.40
C PHE A 222 -8.16 14.70 -2.45
N GLY A 223 -8.27 15.15 -3.69
CA GLY A 223 -8.80 14.42 -4.82
C GLY A 223 -9.00 15.33 -6.02
N LYS A 224 -8.81 14.78 -7.22
CA LYS A 224 -9.19 15.47 -8.47
C LYS A 224 -10.61 15.10 -8.85
N VAL A 225 -11.28 16.02 -9.52
CA VAL A 225 -12.68 15.86 -9.93
C VAL A 225 -12.77 15.68 -11.43
N ALA A 226 -13.62 14.73 -11.85
CA ALA A 226 -14.02 14.53 -13.23
C ALA A 226 -15.55 14.46 -13.34
N LEU A 227 -16.08 14.72 -14.54
CA LEU A 227 -17.50 14.52 -14.83
C LEU A 227 -17.77 13.04 -15.09
N LEU A 228 -18.86 12.52 -14.54
CA LEU A 228 -19.32 11.18 -14.86
C LEU A 228 -19.83 11.12 -16.31
N GLN A 229 -19.57 10.00 -16.95
CA GLN A 229 -20.08 9.60 -18.27
C GLN A 229 -20.97 8.35 -18.09
N ASP A 230 -21.58 7.86 -19.17
CA ASP A 230 -22.52 6.75 -19.06
C ASP A 230 -21.96 5.47 -18.41
N LYS A 231 -20.67 5.20 -18.59
CA LYS A 231 -20.02 3.96 -18.10
C LYS A 231 -18.72 4.19 -17.33
N ASP A 232 -18.22 5.40 -17.35
CA ASP A 232 -16.94 5.77 -16.76
C ASP A 232 -16.92 7.25 -16.32
N TRP A 233 -15.77 7.86 -16.29
CA TRP A 233 -15.58 9.30 -16.06
C TRP A 233 -14.63 9.90 -17.11
N GLY A 234 -14.79 11.19 -17.35
CA GLY A 234 -13.92 11.94 -18.25
C GLY A 234 -12.54 12.25 -17.61
N SER A 235 -11.71 12.97 -18.35
CA SER A 235 -10.47 13.50 -17.82
C SER A 235 -10.71 14.42 -16.62
N PRO A 236 -9.82 14.46 -15.64
CA PRO A 236 -9.93 15.39 -14.51
C PRO A 236 -10.04 16.83 -14.98
N LEU A 237 -11.03 17.54 -14.43
CA LEU A 237 -11.27 18.94 -14.75
C LEU A 237 -10.08 19.81 -14.33
N PRO A 238 -9.58 20.68 -15.22
CA PRO A 238 -8.51 21.61 -14.87
C PRO A 238 -8.87 22.46 -13.65
N ARG A 239 -7.90 22.65 -12.75
CA ARG A 239 -8.03 23.51 -11.56
C ARG A 239 -9.26 23.20 -10.68
N THR A 240 -9.78 21.98 -10.76
CA THR A 240 -10.96 21.53 -10.01
C THR A 240 -10.57 20.39 -9.10
N VAL A 241 -10.43 20.69 -7.81
CA VAL A 241 -9.85 19.77 -6.80
C VAL A 241 -10.58 19.89 -5.47
N ILE A 242 -10.56 18.84 -4.68
CA ILE A 242 -11.02 18.89 -3.29
C ILE A 242 -9.92 19.56 -2.46
N THR A 243 -10.24 20.70 -1.85
CA THR A 243 -9.28 21.51 -1.05
C THR A 243 -9.42 21.30 0.45
N LYS A 244 -10.56 20.78 0.92
CA LYS A 244 -10.83 20.50 2.33
C LYS A 244 -11.73 19.29 2.46
N LEU A 245 -11.48 18.50 3.52
CA LEU A 245 -12.36 17.41 3.94
C LEU A 245 -12.83 17.66 5.37
N SER A 246 -14.13 17.53 5.60
CA SER A 246 -14.69 17.22 6.90
C SER A 246 -15.00 15.73 6.98
N GLN A 247 -15.67 15.28 8.02
CA GLN A 247 -15.95 13.84 8.19
C GLN A 247 -16.71 13.26 7.00
N GLU A 248 -17.80 13.89 6.57
CA GLU A 248 -18.68 13.38 5.52
C GLU A 248 -18.73 14.28 4.26
N HIS A 249 -18.11 15.45 4.31
CA HIS A 249 -18.21 16.44 3.23
C HIS A 249 -16.84 16.85 2.71
N GLY A 250 -16.78 17.08 1.40
CA GLY A 250 -15.63 17.67 0.72
C GLY A 250 -15.98 19.06 0.16
N VAL A 251 -15.02 19.96 0.20
CA VAL A 251 -15.10 21.27 -0.48
C VAL A 251 -14.29 21.17 -1.76
N VAL A 252 -14.96 21.24 -2.88
CA VAL A 252 -14.37 21.29 -4.21
C VAL A 252 -14.19 22.75 -4.60
N GLN A 253 -12.95 23.18 -4.78
CA GLN A 253 -12.65 24.43 -5.47
C GLN A 253 -12.70 24.15 -6.95
N CYS A 254 -13.59 24.79 -7.70
CA CYS A 254 -13.74 24.58 -9.12
C CYS A 254 -13.38 25.82 -9.95
N ASP A 255 -13.01 25.59 -11.22
CA ASP A 255 -12.91 26.68 -12.18
C ASP A 255 -14.33 27.15 -12.55
N LEU A 256 -14.49 28.47 -12.69
CA LEU A 256 -15.79 29.08 -13.07
C LEU A 256 -16.31 28.55 -14.42
N GLU A 257 -15.44 28.14 -15.31
CA GLU A 257 -15.77 27.51 -16.59
C GLU A 257 -16.63 26.25 -16.40
N PHE A 258 -16.37 25.47 -15.32
CA PHE A 258 -17.09 24.22 -15.04
C PHE A 258 -18.21 24.41 -14.01
N PHE A 259 -18.29 25.59 -13.35
CA PHE A 259 -19.20 25.79 -12.23
C PHE A 259 -20.66 25.50 -12.57
N ASP A 260 -21.13 25.93 -13.75
CA ASP A 260 -22.53 25.78 -14.16
C ASP A 260 -22.83 24.45 -14.86
N GLN A 261 -21.80 23.65 -15.19
CA GLN A 261 -21.99 22.35 -15.85
C GLN A 261 -22.55 21.29 -14.89
N VAL A 262 -22.38 21.49 -13.58
CA VAL A 262 -22.85 20.56 -12.54
C VAL A 262 -23.95 21.23 -11.72
N LYS A 263 -25.04 20.53 -11.46
CA LYS A 263 -26.20 21.00 -10.67
C LYS A 263 -26.14 20.35 -9.27
N ILE A 264 -26.87 20.94 -8.32
CA ILE A 264 -27.13 20.28 -7.03
C ILE A 264 -27.94 19.01 -7.28
N GLY A 265 -27.49 17.89 -6.71
CA GLY A 265 -28.03 16.56 -6.93
C GLY A 265 -27.29 15.73 -7.98
N ASP A 266 -26.48 16.35 -8.84
CA ASP A 266 -25.62 15.61 -9.78
C ASP A 266 -24.48 14.90 -9.04
N ASN A 267 -24.07 13.75 -9.53
CA ASN A 267 -22.88 13.05 -9.08
C ASN A 267 -21.68 13.48 -9.92
N ILE A 268 -20.54 13.60 -9.24
CA ILE A 268 -19.23 13.77 -9.87
C ILE A 268 -18.32 12.60 -9.50
N ALA A 269 -17.34 12.31 -10.32
CA ALA A 269 -16.29 11.36 -10.02
C ALA A 269 -15.15 12.07 -9.25
N VAL A 270 -14.74 11.50 -8.12
CA VAL A 270 -13.56 11.92 -7.37
C VAL A 270 -12.47 10.87 -7.52
N LEU A 271 -11.38 11.23 -8.17
CA LEU A 271 -10.17 10.41 -8.23
C LEU A 271 -9.40 10.65 -6.92
N PRO A 272 -9.24 9.62 -6.07
CA PRO A 272 -8.66 9.79 -4.75
C PRO A 272 -7.15 10.07 -4.83
N ILE A 273 -6.61 10.64 -3.76
CA ILE A 273 -5.15 10.81 -3.61
C ILE A 273 -4.49 9.47 -3.32
N HIS A 274 -5.13 8.65 -2.50
CA HIS A 274 -4.67 7.30 -2.20
C HIS A 274 -5.85 6.33 -2.31
N ALA A 275 -5.68 5.24 -3.08
CA ALA A 275 -6.70 4.22 -3.37
C ALA A 275 -6.58 3.00 -2.44
#